data_a9c57618f9f5cf0f6fcba2fadf9017b7
#
_entry.id   a9c57618f9f5cf0f6fcba2fadf9017b7
#
_cell.length_a   1.000
_cell.length_b   1.000
_cell.length_c   1.000
_cell.angle_alpha   90.00
_cell.angle_beta   90.00
_cell.angle_gamma   90.00
#
_symmetry.space_group_name_H-M   'P 1'
#
loop_
_entity.id
_entity.type
_entity.pdbx_description
1 polymer ?
#
loop_
_entity_poly.entity_id
_entity_poly.type
_entity_poly.pdbx_seq_one_letter_code
_entity_poly.pdbx_strand_id
1 'polypeptide(L)'
;MYKFTGFTQKANDVLNAAIEYAENMGHTYIGSEHLLLGLLTQNGGIAYTVLINKKLTAGKVEDAVRNSIGFGVPTVLTPGDFTPRCKNIIESAMIQARDMGHNYVGTEHLLIAMIKEGSSAATAVMTRLGVSPQEILQELLKAFGSASGKDSGKPETVKKPGGRTDTPTLNQYGRDLTSFAAAGRIDPVIGRQKEIERVIQILSRRTKNNPCLIGEPGVGKTAIAEGLALKIATGEVPELLKGKRIVSLDLTGMVAGTKYRGDFEERVKSAIEEVSKAGDVILFIDELHTLIGAGSAEGAVDAANILKPALARGEMQVIGATTLEEYRKHIEKDAALERRFQPVTVGEPSEDEAVAILMGIRDKYEAHHKVRITDDAIKAAVKMSVRYIGDRYLPDKAIDLIDEAASRVRLGAFTAPPDLKDMEDRLRALAEEKDSAVNSQEFEHAAQIRDEQKKLSDELERAKHSWREESNKKIGEVTADNIAEIVCAWTGYPSRS
;
A
#
# COMPACT_ATOMS: atom_id res chain seq x y z
N MET A 1 11.64 4.11 21.69
CA MET A 1 10.54 4.01 20.72
C MET A 1 10.40 2.57 20.30
N TYR A 2 9.24 1.95 20.45
CA TYR A 2 9.01 0.55 20.14
C TYR A 2 8.49 0.41 18.71
N LYS A 3 8.84 -0.67 18.01
CA LYS A 3 8.39 -0.96 16.64
C LYS A 3 7.39 -2.12 16.68
N PHE A 4 6.15 -1.83 16.31
CA PHE A 4 5.07 -2.83 16.21
C PHE A 4 4.96 -3.30 14.76
N THR A 5 5.14 -4.59 14.53
CA THR A 5 5.10 -5.18 13.19
C THR A 5 3.66 -5.28 12.66
N GLY A 6 3.48 -4.95 11.39
CA GLY A 6 2.15 -4.98 10.75
C GLY A 6 1.34 -3.68 10.88
N PHE A 7 1.93 -2.62 11.45
CA PHE A 7 1.31 -1.31 11.59
C PHE A 7 1.95 -0.28 10.67
N THR A 8 1.16 0.67 10.19
CA THR A 8 1.69 1.84 9.47
C THR A 8 2.56 2.67 10.41
N GLN A 9 3.44 3.52 9.85
CA GLN A 9 4.27 4.42 10.66
C GLN A 9 3.41 5.25 11.62
N LYS A 10 2.32 5.86 11.12
CA LYS A 10 1.40 6.66 11.96
C LYS A 10 0.74 5.84 13.07
N ALA A 11 0.37 4.58 12.80
CA ALA A 11 -0.18 3.72 13.84
C ALA A 11 0.88 3.30 14.88
N ASN A 12 2.13 3.10 14.46
CA ASN A 12 3.26 2.91 15.36
C ASN A 12 3.49 4.13 16.25
N ASP A 13 3.42 5.33 15.68
CA ASP A 13 3.57 6.59 16.40
C ASP A 13 2.43 6.78 17.42
N VAL A 14 1.20 6.39 17.06
CA VAL A 14 0.05 6.37 17.99
C VAL A 14 0.29 5.44 19.17
N LEU A 15 0.79 4.22 18.92
CA LEU A 15 1.06 3.24 19.99
C LEU A 15 2.18 3.73 20.92
N ASN A 16 3.23 4.33 20.36
CA ASN A 16 4.31 4.92 21.17
C ASN A 16 3.84 6.16 21.93
N ALA A 17 3.03 7.01 21.33
CA ALA A 17 2.42 8.15 22.02
C ALA A 17 1.50 7.71 23.17
N ALA A 18 0.76 6.62 23.00
CA ALA A 18 -0.06 6.05 24.07
C ALA A 18 0.79 5.61 25.27
N ILE A 19 1.96 5.02 25.04
CA ILE A 19 2.92 4.66 26.09
C ILE A 19 3.40 5.93 26.80
N GLU A 20 3.84 6.94 26.05
CA GLU A 20 4.34 8.20 26.58
C GLU A 20 3.28 8.96 27.40
N TYR A 21 2.03 9.00 26.95
CA TYR A 21 0.93 9.58 27.75
C TYR A 21 0.70 8.84 29.06
N ALA A 22 0.70 7.50 29.05
CA ALA A 22 0.55 6.70 30.26
C ALA A 22 1.72 6.94 31.24
N GLU A 23 2.96 7.00 30.74
CA GLU A 23 4.16 7.31 31.54
C GLU A 23 4.07 8.69 32.17
N ASN A 24 3.74 9.72 31.37
CA ASN A 24 3.65 11.12 31.82
C ASN A 24 2.49 11.33 32.81
N MET A 25 1.39 10.58 32.70
CA MET A 25 0.30 10.59 33.61
C MET A 25 0.59 9.80 34.92
N GLY A 26 1.69 9.06 34.95
CA GLY A 26 2.07 8.21 36.09
C GLY A 26 1.15 7.02 36.29
N HIS A 27 0.55 6.51 35.24
CA HIS A 27 -0.23 5.28 35.26
C HIS A 27 0.69 4.07 35.18
N THR A 28 0.28 2.97 35.82
CA THR A 28 1.05 1.70 35.81
C THR A 28 0.63 0.76 34.66
N TYR A 29 -0.21 1.22 33.74
CA TYR A 29 -0.76 0.47 32.62
C TYR A 29 -1.05 1.38 31.44
N ILE A 30 -1.14 0.80 30.25
CA ILE A 30 -1.51 1.49 29.03
C ILE A 30 -2.91 1.04 28.61
N GLY A 31 -3.90 1.91 28.82
CA GLY A 31 -5.30 1.63 28.52
C GLY A 31 -5.77 2.24 27.18
N SER A 32 -7.03 1.99 26.85
CA SER A 32 -7.66 2.53 25.64
C SER A 32 -7.75 4.05 25.62
N GLU A 33 -7.84 4.69 26.79
CA GLU A 33 -7.82 6.16 26.97
C GLU A 33 -6.49 6.76 26.50
N HIS A 34 -5.37 6.11 26.81
CA HIS A 34 -4.05 6.53 26.32
C HIS A 34 -3.91 6.31 24.81
N LEU A 35 -4.50 5.24 24.28
CA LEU A 35 -4.55 4.98 22.85
C LEU A 35 -5.38 6.06 22.12
N LEU A 36 -6.48 6.53 22.73
CA LEU A 36 -7.26 7.64 22.19
C LEU A 36 -6.46 8.95 22.16
N LEU A 37 -5.67 9.23 23.20
CA LEU A 37 -4.76 10.37 23.24
C LEU A 37 -3.69 10.27 22.15
N GLY A 38 -3.12 9.09 21.96
CA GLY A 38 -2.18 8.83 20.85
C GLY A 38 -2.79 9.12 19.49
N LEU A 39 -4.05 8.72 19.25
CA LEU A 39 -4.76 9.02 17.98
C LEU A 39 -4.99 10.52 17.78
N LEU A 40 -5.15 11.30 18.84
CA LEU A 40 -5.35 12.75 18.80
C LEU A 40 -4.06 13.56 18.65
N THR A 41 -2.89 12.94 18.78
CA THR A 41 -1.58 13.59 18.56
C THR A 41 -1.04 13.44 17.17
N GLN A 42 -1.48 12.42 16.43
CA GLN A 42 -0.98 12.13 15.09
C GLN A 42 -1.75 12.91 14.02
N ASN A 43 -1.26 14.08 13.67
CA ASN A 43 -1.83 14.96 12.65
C ASN A 43 -1.88 14.26 11.28
N GLY A 44 -3.02 14.41 10.57
CA GLY A 44 -3.14 13.98 9.16
C GLY A 44 -3.52 12.51 8.95
N GLY A 45 -3.99 11.78 9.96
CA GLY A 45 -4.66 10.49 9.81
C GLY A 45 -6.18 10.64 9.69
N ILE A 46 -6.85 9.65 9.07
CA ILE A 46 -8.33 9.63 8.97
C ILE A 46 -8.96 9.68 10.37
N ALA A 47 -8.43 8.88 11.31
CA ALA A 47 -8.89 8.87 12.69
C ALA A 47 -8.79 10.26 13.35
N TYR A 48 -7.64 10.92 13.21
CA TYR A 48 -7.44 12.27 13.72
C TYR A 48 -8.46 13.26 13.16
N THR A 49 -8.64 13.26 11.84
CA THR A 49 -9.59 14.17 11.17
C THR A 49 -11.01 13.98 11.65
N VAL A 50 -11.48 12.74 11.78
CA VAL A 50 -12.83 12.44 12.27
C VAL A 50 -13.00 12.86 13.72
N LEU A 51 -12.01 12.61 14.59
CA LEU A 51 -12.04 12.99 15.99
C LEU A 51 -12.08 14.52 16.18
N ILE A 52 -11.24 15.27 15.45
CA ILE A 52 -11.21 16.73 15.50
C ILE A 52 -12.48 17.34 14.94
N ASN A 53 -13.06 16.79 13.88
CA ASN A 53 -14.36 17.23 13.34
C ASN A 53 -15.49 17.13 14.39
N LYS A 54 -15.39 16.13 15.28
CA LYS A 54 -16.30 15.99 16.44
C LYS A 54 -15.89 16.84 17.65
N LYS A 55 -14.94 17.76 17.48
CA LYS A 55 -14.41 18.67 18.52
C LYS A 55 -13.75 17.97 19.71
N LEU A 56 -13.31 16.72 19.50
CA LEU A 56 -12.42 16.01 20.43
C LEU A 56 -10.98 16.49 20.19
N THR A 57 -10.39 17.07 21.22
CA THR A 57 -8.97 17.49 21.21
C THR A 57 -8.21 16.75 22.29
N ALA A 58 -6.89 16.58 22.11
CA ALA A 58 -6.04 15.89 23.07
C ALA A 58 -6.20 16.50 24.49
N GLY A 59 -6.19 17.83 24.60
CA GLY A 59 -6.35 18.50 25.90
C GLY A 59 -7.68 18.19 26.61
N LYS A 60 -8.82 18.16 25.88
CA LYS A 60 -10.10 17.80 26.47
C LYS A 60 -10.15 16.35 26.95
N VAL A 61 -9.56 15.44 26.17
CA VAL A 61 -9.50 14.02 26.55
C VAL A 61 -8.55 13.84 27.72
N GLU A 62 -7.40 14.52 27.72
CA GLU A 62 -6.45 14.51 28.82
C GLU A 62 -7.09 14.99 30.12
N ASP A 63 -7.79 16.12 30.12
CA ASP A 63 -8.52 16.64 31.30
C ASP A 63 -9.60 15.66 31.74
N ALA A 64 -10.34 15.03 30.83
CA ALA A 64 -11.36 14.05 31.16
C ALA A 64 -10.77 12.77 31.79
N VAL A 65 -9.64 12.29 31.30
CA VAL A 65 -8.90 11.14 31.86
C VAL A 65 -8.34 11.51 33.23
N ARG A 66 -7.73 12.69 33.34
CA ARG A 66 -7.21 13.24 34.60
C ARG A 66 -8.28 13.30 35.72
N ASN A 67 -9.48 13.76 35.36
CA ASN A 67 -10.59 13.86 36.27
C ASN A 67 -11.26 12.51 36.61
N SER A 68 -11.07 11.48 35.79
CA SER A 68 -11.70 10.17 35.94
C SER A 68 -10.81 9.14 36.65
N ILE A 69 -9.53 9.15 36.35
CA ILE A 69 -8.56 8.11 36.76
C ILE A 69 -7.53 8.67 37.74
N GLY A 70 -7.27 10.00 37.70
CA GLY A 70 -6.29 10.68 38.54
C GLY A 70 -4.90 10.75 37.90
N PHE A 71 -3.93 11.12 38.73
CA PHE A 71 -2.51 11.26 38.35
C PHE A 71 -1.65 10.44 39.30
N GLY A 72 -0.62 9.81 38.76
CA GLY A 72 0.42 9.13 39.51
C GLY A 72 1.79 9.80 39.37
N VAL A 73 2.81 9.15 39.89
CA VAL A 73 4.21 9.51 39.69
C VAL A 73 4.66 8.94 38.35
N PRO A 74 5.33 9.73 37.48
CA PRO A 74 5.81 9.22 36.17
C PRO A 74 6.57 7.90 36.31
N THR A 75 6.18 6.93 35.52
CA THR A 75 6.73 5.56 35.51
C THR A 75 7.25 5.22 34.11
N VAL A 76 8.14 4.25 34.01
CA VAL A 76 8.60 3.71 32.72
C VAL A 76 7.77 2.49 32.37
N LEU A 77 7.15 2.52 31.20
CA LEU A 77 6.27 1.45 30.70
C LEU A 77 6.82 0.78 29.44
N THR A 78 6.40 -0.42 29.23
CA THR A 78 6.78 -1.24 28.07
C THR A 78 5.53 -1.69 27.28
N PRO A 79 5.63 -2.18 26.05
CA PRO A 79 4.48 -2.75 25.34
C PRO A 79 3.82 -3.93 26.07
N GLY A 80 4.50 -4.55 27.04
CA GLY A 80 3.92 -5.58 27.90
C GLY A 80 2.79 -5.06 28.79
N ASP A 81 2.83 -3.77 29.15
CA ASP A 81 1.94 -3.10 30.11
C ASP A 81 0.62 -2.61 29.49
N PHE A 82 0.37 -2.89 28.20
CA PHE A 82 -0.95 -2.72 27.64
C PHE A 82 -1.97 -3.59 28.37
N THR A 83 -3.08 -2.98 28.77
CA THR A 83 -4.19 -3.72 29.40
C THR A 83 -4.71 -4.84 28.49
N PRO A 84 -5.28 -5.93 29.02
CA PRO A 84 -5.86 -6.99 28.20
C PRO A 84 -6.87 -6.46 27.18
N ARG A 85 -7.68 -5.48 27.57
CA ARG A 85 -8.65 -4.84 26.69
C ARG A 85 -7.98 -4.04 25.58
N CYS A 86 -6.91 -3.31 25.89
CA CYS A 86 -6.16 -2.57 24.87
C CYS A 86 -5.44 -3.53 23.89
N LYS A 87 -4.92 -4.66 24.37
CA LYS A 87 -4.38 -5.75 23.54
C LYS A 87 -5.45 -6.30 22.60
N ASN A 88 -6.66 -6.57 23.10
CA ASN A 88 -7.79 -7.02 22.27
C ASN A 88 -8.18 -5.98 21.19
N ILE A 89 -8.15 -4.69 21.52
CA ILE A 89 -8.38 -3.62 20.53
C ILE A 89 -7.32 -3.66 19.43
N ILE A 90 -6.05 -3.81 19.79
CA ILE A 90 -4.93 -3.89 18.85
C ILE A 90 -5.07 -5.14 17.96
N GLU A 91 -5.38 -6.29 18.51
CA GLU A 91 -5.61 -7.54 17.76
C GLU A 91 -6.84 -7.43 16.85
N SER A 92 -7.94 -6.87 17.36
CA SER A 92 -9.16 -6.62 16.56
C SER A 92 -8.89 -5.66 15.39
N ALA A 93 -8.02 -4.66 15.59
CA ALA A 93 -7.61 -3.77 14.50
C ALA A 93 -6.84 -4.51 13.41
N MET A 94 -6.02 -5.50 13.77
CA MET A 94 -5.31 -6.35 12.80
C MET A 94 -6.27 -7.23 11.99
N ILE A 95 -7.30 -7.80 12.65
CA ILE A 95 -8.35 -8.60 12.00
C ILE A 95 -9.13 -7.70 11.04
N GLN A 96 -9.57 -6.53 11.49
CA GLN A 96 -10.34 -5.59 10.67
C GLN A 96 -9.56 -5.07 9.45
N ALA A 97 -8.29 -4.77 9.61
CA ALA A 97 -7.44 -4.39 8.48
C ALA A 97 -7.40 -5.50 7.42
N ARG A 98 -7.30 -6.76 7.86
CA ARG A 98 -7.33 -7.93 6.97
C ARG A 98 -8.69 -8.11 6.30
N ASP A 99 -9.79 -7.98 7.04
CA ASP A 99 -11.16 -8.10 6.52
C ASP A 99 -11.48 -7.01 5.50
N MET A 100 -10.87 -5.83 5.67
CA MET A 100 -10.96 -4.71 4.72
C MET A 100 -9.98 -4.84 3.53
N GLY A 101 -9.21 -5.93 3.45
CA GLY A 101 -8.23 -6.15 2.39
C GLY A 101 -6.96 -5.30 2.53
N HIS A 102 -6.69 -4.77 3.73
CA HIS A 102 -5.50 -3.97 4.01
C HIS A 102 -4.37 -4.84 4.54
N ASN A 103 -3.17 -4.64 4.03
CA ASN A 103 -1.99 -5.37 4.48
C ASN A 103 -1.37 -4.81 5.77
N TYR A 104 -1.80 -3.61 6.20
CA TYR A 104 -1.27 -2.90 7.37
C TYR A 104 -2.39 -2.28 8.19
N VAL A 105 -2.17 -2.23 9.49
CA VAL A 105 -3.07 -1.57 10.44
C VAL A 105 -2.79 -0.07 10.46
N GLY A 106 -3.74 0.73 10.01
CA GLY A 106 -3.71 2.18 10.11
C GLY A 106 -4.38 2.70 11.38
N THR A 107 -4.30 4.00 11.59
CA THR A 107 -4.94 4.70 12.73
C THR A 107 -6.45 4.52 12.76
N GLU A 108 -7.06 4.43 11.60
CA GLU A 108 -8.49 4.20 11.40
C GLU A 108 -8.94 2.83 11.92
N HIS A 109 -8.16 1.77 11.67
CA HIS A 109 -8.46 0.43 12.16
C HIS A 109 -8.40 0.37 13.69
N LEU A 110 -7.44 1.08 14.30
CA LEU A 110 -7.34 1.21 15.75
C LEU A 110 -8.57 1.91 16.32
N LEU A 111 -9.04 2.99 15.69
CA LEU A 111 -10.23 3.73 16.14
C LEU A 111 -11.51 2.91 15.96
N ILE A 112 -11.68 2.23 14.83
CA ILE A 112 -12.82 1.34 14.60
C ILE A 112 -12.86 0.21 15.63
N ALA A 113 -11.73 -0.46 15.87
CA ALA A 113 -11.64 -1.52 16.87
C ALA A 113 -11.95 -1.02 18.28
N MET A 114 -11.46 0.16 18.64
CA MET A 114 -11.72 0.81 19.92
C MET A 114 -13.22 1.09 20.14
N ILE A 115 -13.91 1.57 19.10
CA ILE A 115 -15.36 1.86 19.19
C ILE A 115 -16.17 0.57 19.20
N LYS A 116 -15.79 -0.44 18.44
CA LYS A 116 -16.48 -1.75 18.41
C LYS A 116 -16.35 -2.52 19.72
N GLU A 117 -15.27 -2.34 20.47
CA GLU A 117 -15.12 -2.91 21.83
C GLU A 117 -16.22 -2.40 22.77
N GLY A 118 -16.75 -1.22 22.56
CA GLY A 118 -18.00 -0.67 23.13
C GLY A 118 -17.95 -0.33 24.63
N SER A 119 -17.18 -1.05 25.45
CA SER A 119 -17.09 -0.89 26.90
C SER A 119 -15.71 -0.42 27.39
N SER A 120 -14.97 0.29 26.53
CA SER A 120 -13.62 0.78 26.84
C SER A 120 -13.63 2.13 27.57
N ALA A 121 -12.56 2.44 28.30
CA ALA A 121 -12.39 3.75 28.94
C ALA A 121 -12.41 4.89 27.90
N ALA A 122 -11.87 4.65 26.70
CA ALA A 122 -11.91 5.61 25.60
C ALA A 122 -13.35 5.96 25.18
N THR A 123 -14.22 4.97 25.00
CA THR A 123 -15.62 5.19 24.62
C THR A 123 -16.40 5.88 25.74
N ALA A 124 -16.09 5.57 27.01
CA ALA A 124 -16.66 6.28 28.17
C ALA A 124 -16.25 7.76 28.18
N VAL A 125 -14.99 8.07 27.92
CA VAL A 125 -14.49 9.46 27.81
C VAL A 125 -15.14 10.19 26.65
N MET A 126 -15.27 9.58 25.47
CA MET A 126 -15.96 10.17 24.31
C MET A 126 -17.42 10.54 24.66
N THR A 127 -18.15 9.61 25.28
CA THR A 127 -19.54 9.81 25.68
C THR A 127 -19.65 10.93 26.72
N ARG A 128 -18.75 10.98 27.71
CA ARG A 128 -18.72 12.05 28.72
C ARG A 128 -18.45 13.42 28.11
N LEU A 129 -17.68 13.50 27.04
CA LEU A 129 -17.43 14.74 26.30
C LEU A 129 -18.54 15.07 25.29
N GLY A 130 -19.65 14.33 25.33
CA GLY A 130 -20.82 14.57 24.48
C GLY A 130 -20.68 14.11 23.03
N VAL A 131 -19.72 13.23 22.78
CA VAL A 131 -19.47 12.67 21.43
C VAL A 131 -19.92 11.22 21.39
N SER A 132 -20.82 10.92 20.46
CA SER A 132 -21.31 9.55 20.25
C SER A 132 -20.25 8.71 19.52
N PRO A 133 -19.75 7.60 20.12
CA PRO A 133 -18.85 6.68 19.44
C PRO A 133 -19.45 6.09 18.16
N GLN A 134 -20.77 5.89 18.14
CA GLN A 134 -21.49 5.37 16.97
C GLN A 134 -21.47 6.34 15.77
N GLU A 135 -21.55 7.64 16.03
CA GLU A 135 -21.44 8.66 14.98
C GLU A 135 -20.03 8.72 14.40
N ILE A 136 -19.00 8.58 15.23
CA ILE A 136 -17.60 8.47 14.79
C ILE A 136 -17.44 7.24 13.90
N LEU A 137 -17.98 6.09 14.31
CA LEU A 137 -17.95 4.86 13.53
C LEU A 137 -18.62 5.03 12.17
N GLN A 138 -19.80 5.66 12.14
CA GLN A 138 -20.50 5.93 10.87
C GLN A 138 -19.71 6.86 9.95
N GLU A 139 -19.07 7.89 10.50
CA GLU A 139 -18.19 8.78 9.72
C GLU A 139 -16.96 8.05 9.19
N LEU A 140 -16.33 7.22 10.03
CA LEU A 140 -15.23 6.36 9.59
C LEU A 140 -15.68 5.41 8.48
N LEU A 141 -16.79 4.69 8.66
CA LEU A 141 -17.33 3.78 7.67
C LEU A 141 -17.77 4.50 6.39
N LYS A 142 -18.28 5.74 6.47
CA LYS A 142 -18.54 6.57 5.29
C LYS A 142 -17.26 7.00 4.59
N ALA A 143 -16.19 7.29 5.33
CA ALA A 143 -14.89 7.57 4.75
C ALA A 143 -14.30 6.34 4.05
N PHE A 144 -14.63 5.12 4.53
CA PHE A 144 -14.26 3.83 3.92
C PHE A 144 -15.32 3.28 2.96
N GLY A 145 -16.60 3.48 3.24
CA GLY A 145 -17.75 2.88 2.51
C GLY A 145 -18.01 3.49 1.15
N SER A 146 -17.19 4.44 0.71
CA SER A 146 -17.04 4.77 -0.70
C SER A 146 -16.29 3.70 -1.50
N ALA A 147 -15.89 2.58 -0.85
CA ALA A 147 -15.11 1.50 -1.45
C ALA A 147 -15.81 0.13 -1.51
N SER A 148 -17.04 -0.05 -1.01
CA SER A 148 -17.74 -1.34 -1.14
C SER A 148 -19.25 -1.16 -1.10
N GLY A 149 -19.89 -1.37 -2.26
CA GLY A 149 -21.33 -1.39 -2.36
C GLY A 149 -21.94 -2.75 -2.04
N LYS A 150 -23.10 -2.71 -1.35
CA LYS A 150 -24.39 -3.39 -1.49
C LYS A 150 -25.05 -3.49 -0.10
N ASP A 151 -26.21 -3.06 0.15
CA ASP A 151 -27.57 -3.28 -0.29
C ASP A 151 -28.58 -2.51 0.61
N SER A 152 -29.60 -2.01 -0.03
CA SER A 152 -30.97 -1.72 0.39
C SER A 152 -31.28 -0.83 1.60
N GLY A 153 -32.04 0.25 1.29
CA GLY A 153 -32.93 0.96 2.22
C GLY A 153 -33.02 2.47 1.95
N LYS A 154 -33.95 2.91 1.10
CA LYS A 154 -34.37 4.32 1.05
C LYS A 154 -34.91 4.79 2.42
N PRO A 155 -34.65 6.03 2.91
CA PRO A 155 -35.40 7.16 2.39
C PRO A 155 -34.68 8.53 2.36
N GLU A 156 -35.21 9.36 1.50
CA GLU A 156 -35.36 10.84 1.52
C GLU A 156 -34.16 11.79 1.56
N THR A 157 -34.15 12.52 0.49
CA THR A 157 -33.49 13.75 0.07
C THR A 157 -33.20 14.78 1.14
N VAL A 158 -31.89 15.06 1.31
CA VAL A 158 -31.39 16.40 1.66
C VAL A 158 -30.29 16.75 0.65
N LYS A 159 -30.57 17.80 -0.15
CA LYS A 159 -29.66 18.35 -1.15
C LYS A 159 -28.32 18.76 -0.53
N LYS A 160 -27.22 18.14 -0.98
CA LYS A 160 -25.84 18.63 -0.80
C LYS A 160 -25.45 19.45 -2.04
N PRO A 161 -24.73 20.56 -1.90
CA PRO A 161 -24.09 21.22 -3.02
C PRO A 161 -22.85 20.44 -3.43
N GLY A 162 -22.77 20.04 -4.72
CA GLY A 162 -21.63 19.36 -5.32
C GLY A 162 -21.70 17.83 -5.26
N GLY A 163 -22.71 17.23 -5.89
CA GLY A 163 -22.82 15.77 -6.07
C GLY A 163 -21.69 15.27 -6.99
N ARG A 164 -20.80 14.40 -6.49
CA ARG A 164 -19.93 13.58 -7.34
C ARG A 164 -20.84 12.78 -8.28
N THR A 165 -20.64 12.93 -9.57
CA THR A 165 -21.31 12.13 -10.59
C THR A 165 -20.93 10.66 -10.42
N ASP A 166 -21.91 9.79 -10.48
CA ASP A 166 -21.70 8.35 -10.40
C ASP A 166 -20.98 7.90 -11.68
N THR A 167 -19.82 7.25 -11.52
CA THR A 167 -18.96 6.78 -12.62
C THR A 167 -18.74 5.27 -12.50
N PRO A 168 -19.78 4.43 -12.74
CA PRO A 168 -19.73 2.99 -12.49
C PRO A 168 -18.68 2.26 -13.31
N THR A 169 -18.50 2.59 -14.58
CA THR A 169 -17.50 1.96 -15.45
C THR A 169 -16.08 2.32 -15.02
N LEU A 170 -15.86 3.60 -14.67
CA LEU A 170 -14.58 4.04 -14.14
C LEU A 170 -14.27 3.43 -12.76
N ASN A 171 -15.27 3.21 -11.92
CA ASN A 171 -15.10 2.55 -10.64
C ASN A 171 -14.76 1.05 -10.79
N GLN A 172 -15.24 0.43 -11.87
CA GLN A 172 -14.99 -1.00 -12.14
C GLN A 172 -13.62 -1.24 -12.81
N TYR A 173 -13.22 -0.39 -13.76
CA TYR A 173 -12.02 -0.58 -14.58
C TYR A 173 -10.97 0.52 -14.37
N GLY A 174 -11.18 1.41 -13.43
CA GLY A 174 -10.27 2.50 -13.10
C GLY A 174 -9.84 2.48 -11.64
N ARG A 175 -8.65 3.01 -11.40
CA ARG A 175 -8.12 3.24 -10.07
C ARG A 175 -8.10 4.74 -9.79
N ASP A 176 -8.91 5.22 -8.85
CA ASP A 176 -8.94 6.64 -8.45
C ASP A 176 -7.70 6.97 -7.60
N LEU A 177 -6.64 7.50 -8.25
CA LEU A 177 -5.38 7.86 -7.62
C LEU A 177 -5.57 8.95 -6.56
N THR A 178 -6.50 9.89 -6.77
CA THR A 178 -6.75 10.97 -5.79
C THR A 178 -7.38 10.43 -4.52
N SER A 179 -8.28 9.47 -4.64
CA SER A 179 -8.87 8.77 -3.50
C SER A 179 -7.80 7.94 -2.74
N PHE A 180 -6.92 7.26 -3.48
CA PHE A 180 -5.79 6.52 -2.89
C PHE A 180 -4.79 7.46 -2.19
N ALA A 181 -4.53 8.63 -2.77
CA ALA A 181 -3.69 9.67 -2.16
C ALA A 181 -4.29 10.18 -0.85
N ALA A 182 -5.58 10.51 -0.85
CA ALA A 182 -6.29 10.94 0.36
C ALA A 182 -6.32 9.88 1.46
N ALA A 183 -6.32 8.59 1.08
CA ALA A 183 -6.24 7.46 1.99
C ALA A 183 -4.80 7.13 2.47
N GLY A 184 -3.78 7.88 2.03
CA GLY A 184 -2.38 7.64 2.37
C GLY A 184 -1.81 6.35 1.77
N ARG A 185 -2.39 5.87 0.66
CA ARG A 185 -2.00 4.62 -0.01
C ARG A 185 -1.04 4.80 -1.18
N ILE A 186 -0.69 6.05 -1.49
CA ILE A 186 0.30 6.39 -2.52
C ILE A 186 1.64 6.68 -1.84
N ASP A 187 2.70 6.19 -2.43
CA ASP A 187 4.05 6.46 -1.95
C ASP A 187 4.43 7.92 -2.17
N PRO A 188 5.29 8.50 -1.31
CA PRO A 188 5.81 9.83 -1.53
C PRO A 188 6.61 9.86 -2.85
N VAL A 189 6.25 10.80 -3.72
CA VAL A 189 6.95 10.98 -5.01
C VAL A 189 8.14 11.91 -4.81
N ILE A 190 9.32 11.38 -5.04
CA ILE A 190 10.60 12.06 -4.81
C ILE A 190 11.27 12.37 -6.17
N GLY A 191 11.86 13.56 -6.29
CA GLY A 191 12.69 13.92 -7.44
C GLY A 191 11.93 14.29 -8.73
N ARG A 192 10.58 14.31 -8.73
CA ARG A 192 9.75 14.59 -9.93
C ARG A 192 8.97 15.90 -9.88
N GLN A 193 9.42 16.83 -9.06
CA GLN A 193 8.72 18.09 -8.82
C GLN A 193 8.56 18.93 -10.09
N LYS A 194 9.60 19.01 -10.91
CA LYS A 194 9.62 19.80 -12.16
C LYS A 194 8.63 19.26 -13.19
N GLU A 195 8.57 17.93 -13.33
CA GLU A 195 7.65 17.28 -14.24
C GLU A 195 6.21 17.44 -13.77
N ILE A 196 5.93 17.28 -12.47
CA ILE A 196 4.60 17.49 -11.88
C ILE A 196 4.14 18.94 -12.08
N GLU A 197 5.00 19.92 -11.82
CA GLU A 197 4.70 21.34 -12.05
C GLU A 197 4.41 21.62 -13.54
N ARG A 198 5.17 20.98 -14.44
CA ARG A 198 4.94 21.11 -15.87
C ARG A 198 3.61 20.50 -16.29
N VAL A 199 3.23 19.36 -15.73
CA VAL A 199 1.92 18.74 -15.95
C VAL A 199 0.80 19.67 -15.48
N ILE A 200 0.92 20.26 -14.28
CA ILE A 200 -0.04 21.23 -13.74
C ILE A 200 -0.20 22.43 -14.68
N GLN A 201 0.93 22.98 -15.16
CA GLN A 201 0.91 24.10 -16.12
C GLN A 201 0.16 23.74 -17.40
N ILE A 202 0.41 22.54 -17.96
CA ILE A 202 -0.24 22.08 -19.19
C ILE A 202 -1.74 21.89 -18.97
N LEU A 203 -2.16 21.22 -17.89
CA LEU A 203 -3.56 21.01 -17.54
C LEU A 203 -4.33 22.32 -17.36
N SER A 204 -3.64 23.39 -16.98
CA SER A 204 -4.21 24.75 -16.81
C SER A 204 -4.29 25.55 -18.10
N ARG A 205 -3.83 25.04 -19.25
CA ARG A 205 -3.87 25.74 -20.55
C ARG A 205 -5.27 25.66 -21.18
N ARG A 206 -5.55 26.61 -22.06
CA ARG A 206 -6.80 26.64 -22.84
C ARG A 206 -6.77 25.64 -24.00
N THR A 207 -5.61 25.40 -24.58
CA THR A 207 -5.38 24.48 -25.71
C THR A 207 -4.15 23.65 -25.47
N LYS A 208 -4.02 22.48 -26.10
CA LYS A 208 -2.95 21.49 -25.83
C LYS A 208 -2.82 21.23 -24.31
N ASN A 209 -3.97 21.03 -23.68
CA ASN A 209 -4.08 20.88 -22.22
C ASN A 209 -4.07 19.44 -21.74
N ASN A 210 -3.64 18.50 -22.60
CA ASN A 210 -3.45 17.11 -22.25
C ASN A 210 -1.94 16.83 -22.24
N PRO A 211 -1.29 16.68 -21.09
CA PRO A 211 0.12 16.29 -21.02
C PRO A 211 0.30 14.84 -21.47
N CYS A 212 1.36 14.59 -22.22
CA CYS A 212 1.81 13.27 -22.55
C CYS A 212 3.22 13.05 -21.98
N LEU A 213 3.33 12.18 -21.00
CA LEU A 213 4.59 11.81 -20.35
C LEU A 213 5.37 10.88 -21.28
N ILE A 214 6.53 11.33 -21.74
CA ILE A 214 7.37 10.61 -22.70
C ILE A 214 8.66 10.20 -22.03
N GLY A 215 8.92 8.92 -21.97
CA GLY A 215 10.14 8.38 -21.38
C GLY A 215 10.22 6.87 -21.53
N GLU A 216 11.39 6.33 -21.27
CA GLU A 216 11.63 4.90 -21.31
C GLU A 216 10.83 4.15 -20.25
N PRO A 217 10.58 2.84 -20.42
CA PRO A 217 9.96 2.02 -19.38
C PRO A 217 10.76 2.07 -18.07
N GLY A 218 10.06 2.13 -16.92
CA GLY A 218 10.72 2.10 -15.61
C GLY A 218 11.30 3.43 -15.10
N VAL A 219 11.20 4.54 -15.87
CA VAL A 219 11.69 5.87 -15.39
C VAL A 219 10.75 6.57 -14.40
N GLY A 220 9.59 5.99 -14.11
CA GLY A 220 8.65 6.54 -13.13
C GLY A 220 7.60 7.49 -13.70
N LYS A 221 7.10 7.26 -14.92
CA LYS A 221 6.01 8.06 -15.51
C LYS A 221 4.72 8.01 -14.67
N THR A 222 4.35 6.85 -14.19
CA THR A 222 3.17 6.65 -13.33
C THR A 222 3.29 7.39 -12.00
N ALA A 223 4.49 7.46 -11.42
CA ALA A 223 4.76 8.20 -10.19
C ALA A 223 4.45 9.71 -10.34
N ILE A 224 4.59 10.29 -11.53
CA ILE A 224 4.23 11.70 -11.77
C ILE A 224 2.72 11.91 -11.65
N ALA A 225 1.91 11.00 -12.18
CA ALA A 225 0.45 11.06 -12.02
C ALA A 225 0.03 10.85 -10.55
N GLU A 226 0.69 9.94 -9.84
CA GLU A 226 0.51 9.73 -8.41
C GLU A 226 0.90 10.94 -7.58
N GLY A 227 2.02 11.61 -7.91
CA GLY A 227 2.46 12.86 -7.27
C GLY A 227 1.49 14.02 -7.51
N LEU A 228 0.91 14.11 -8.71
CA LEU A 228 -0.14 15.09 -8.98
C LEU A 228 -1.41 14.77 -8.18
N ALA A 229 -1.78 13.50 -8.05
CA ALA A 229 -2.92 13.09 -7.24
C ALA A 229 -2.72 13.43 -5.76
N LEU A 230 -1.50 13.28 -5.23
CA LEU A 230 -1.13 13.73 -3.88
C LEU A 230 -1.30 15.24 -3.73
N LYS A 231 -0.83 16.04 -4.67
CA LYS A 231 -0.97 17.51 -4.63
C LYS A 231 -2.44 17.95 -4.72
N ILE A 232 -3.26 17.27 -5.50
CA ILE A 232 -4.71 17.54 -5.54
C ILE A 232 -5.36 17.20 -4.20
N ALA A 233 -5.02 16.05 -3.62
CA ALA A 233 -5.57 15.60 -2.34
C ALA A 233 -5.19 16.53 -1.17
N THR A 234 -3.96 17.11 -1.19
CA THR A 234 -3.50 18.06 -0.18
C THR A 234 -3.94 19.50 -0.48
N GLY A 235 -4.51 19.77 -1.67
CA GLY A 235 -4.94 21.10 -2.08
C GLY A 235 -3.81 22.02 -2.58
N GLU A 236 -2.61 21.48 -2.80
CA GLU A 236 -1.41 22.19 -3.29
C GLU A 236 -1.43 22.37 -4.82
N VAL A 237 -2.56 22.74 -5.36
CA VAL A 237 -2.77 22.92 -6.81
C VAL A 237 -3.57 24.21 -7.06
N PRO A 238 -3.48 24.80 -8.28
CA PRO A 238 -4.31 25.92 -8.68
C PRO A 238 -5.81 25.59 -8.55
N GLU A 239 -6.63 26.64 -8.34
CA GLU A 239 -8.11 26.52 -8.18
C GLU A 239 -8.77 25.66 -9.26
N LEU A 240 -8.28 25.73 -10.50
CA LEU A 240 -8.79 24.98 -11.64
C LEU A 240 -8.71 23.45 -11.44
N LEU A 241 -7.74 22.98 -10.66
CA LEU A 241 -7.48 21.57 -10.40
C LEU A 241 -7.99 21.11 -9.03
N LYS A 242 -8.42 22.04 -8.17
CA LYS A 242 -9.02 21.68 -6.88
C LYS A 242 -10.31 20.90 -7.07
N GLY A 243 -10.43 19.81 -6.32
CA GLY A 243 -11.60 18.93 -6.41
C GLY A 243 -11.64 18.02 -7.64
N LYS A 244 -10.65 18.10 -8.55
CA LYS A 244 -10.50 17.15 -9.64
C LYS A 244 -10.06 15.78 -9.10
N ARG A 245 -10.39 14.73 -9.83
CA ARG A 245 -9.98 13.33 -9.56
C ARG A 245 -9.11 12.85 -10.70
N ILE A 246 -8.00 12.19 -10.36
CA ILE A 246 -7.18 11.48 -11.35
C ILE A 246 -7.56 10.01 -11.27
N VAL A 247 -8.08 9.48 -12.38
CA VAL A 247 -8.46 8.07 -12.49
C VAL A 247 -7.54 7.40 -13.51
N SER A 248 -6.77 6.42 -13.05
CA SER A 248 -5.93 5.57 -13.91
C SER A 248 -6.79 4.48 -14.52
N LEU A 249 -6.82 4.39 -15.85
CA LEU A 249 -7.61 3.41 -16.58
C LEU A 249 -6.83 2.09 -16.74
N ASP A 250 -7.42 0.98 -16.32
CA ASP A 250 -6.87 -0.35 -16.53
C ASP A 250 -7.35 -0.94 -17.87
N LEU A 251 -6.56 -0.73 -18.89
CA LEU A 251 -6.87 -1.24 -20.24
C LEU A 251 -6.86 -2.76 -20.32
N THR A 252 -5.97 -3.40 -19.55
CA THR A 252 -5.86 -4.86 -19.51
C THR A 252 -7.12 -5.47 -18.88
N GLY A 253 -7.60 -4.89 -17.79
CA GLY A 253 -8.85 -5.29 -17.15
C GLY A 253 -10.07 -5.06 -18.03
N MET A 254 -10.06 -4.02 -18.87
CA MET A 254 -11.13 -3.74 -19.83
C MET A 254 -11.21 -4.75 -20.97
N VAL A 255 -10.08 -5.31 -21.40
CA VAL A 255 -10.01 -6.37 -22.40
C VAL A 255 -10.34 -7.74 -21.80
N ALA A 256 -9.98 -7.95 -20.54
CA ALA A 256 -10.21 -9.24 -19.88
C ALA A 256 -11.71 -9.60 -19.84
N GLY A 257 -12.03 -10.83 -20.26
CA GLY A 257 -13.40 -11.36 -20.27
C GLY A 257 -14.29 -10.84 -21.40
N THR A 258 -13.79 -10.06 -22.35
CA THR A 258 -14.53 -9.74 -23.58
C THR A 258 -14.48 -10.92 -24.55
N LYS A 259 -15.64 -11.34 -25.04
CA LYS A 259 -15.72 -12.39 -26.08
C LYS A 259 -15.70 -11.80 -27.50
N TYR A 260 -16.13 -10.56 -27.63
CA TYR A 260 -16.24 -9.85 -28.90
C TYR A 260 -15.54 -8.49 -28.83
N ARG A 261 -15.03 -8.05 -29.95
CA ARG A 261 -14.40 -6.73 -30.14
C ARG A 261 -15.29 -5.57 -29.67
N GLY A 262 -16.59 -5.64 -29.96
CA GLY A 262 -17.56 -4.62 -29.60
C GLY A 262 -17.71 -4.40 -28.09
N ASP A 263 -17.50 -5.44 -27.26
CA ASP A 263 -17.62 -5.32 -25.81
C ASP A 263 -16.55 -4.38 -25.22
N PHE A 264 -15.33 -4.44 -25.72
CA PHE A 264 -14.24 -3.55 -25.29
C PHE A 264 -14.50 -2.10 -25.77
N GLU A 265 -14.89 -1.92 -27.02
CA GLU A 265 -15.23 -0.59 -27.57
C GLU A 265 -16.34 0.07 -26.78
N GLU A 266 -17.36 -0.69 -26.39
CA GLU A 266 -18.48 -0.22 -25.58
C GLU A 266 -18.02 0.17 -24.15
N ARG A 267 -17.14 -0.61 -23.51
CA ARG A 267 -16.58 -0.28 -22.19
C ARG A 267 -15.75 1.02 -22.26
N VAL A 268 -14.87 1.16 -23.25
CA VAL A 268 -14.08 2.39 -23.45
C VAL A 268 -14.98 3.59 -23.71
N LYS A 269 -15.99 3.42 -24.56
CA LYS A 269 -16.96 4.47 -24.85
C LYS A 269 -17.74 4.91 -23.61
N SER A 270 -18.21 3.95 -22.83
CA SER A 270 -18.92 4.23 -21.55
C SER A 270 -18.03 4.97 -20.57
N ALA A 271 -16.76 4.57 -20.43
CA ALA A 271 -15.80 5.26 -19.56
C ALA A 271 -15.56 6.71 -20.01
N ILE A 272 -15.38 6.95 -21.31
CA ILE A 272 -15.19 8.29 -21.88
C ILE A 272 -16.44 9.16 -21.68
N GLU A 273 -17.64 8.61 -21.87
CA GLU A 273 -18.89 9.32 -21.63
C GLU A 273 -19.06 9.69 -20.14
N GLU A 274 -18.68 8.79 -19.23
CA GLU A 274 -18.69 9.07 -17.80
C GLU A 274 -17.73 10.21 -17.43
N VAL A 275 -16.50 10.21 -17.98
CA VAL A 275 -15.50 11.28 -17.79
C VAL A 275 -16.06 12.62 -18.29
N SER A 276 -16.63 12.64 -19.49
CA SER A 276 -17.18 13.85 -20.10
C SER A 276 -18.36 14.43 -19.30
N LYS A 277 -19.23 13.55 -18.76
CA LYS A 277 -20.39 13.95 -17.94
C LYS A 277 -19.96 14.38 -16.54
N ALA A 278 -18.95 13.74 -15.96
CA ALA A 278 -18.48 14.05 -14.62
C ALA A 278 -17.83 15.43 -14.52
N GLY A 279 -17.03 15.80 -15.53
CA GLY A 279 -16.37 17.10 -15.61
C GLY A 279 -15.28 17.36 -14.56
N ASP A 280 -15.21 16.54 -13.51
CA ASP A 280 -14.21 16.59 -12.44
C ASP A 280 -13.10 15.55 -12.57
N VAL A 281 -13.17 14.66 -13.58
CA VAL A 281 -12.23 13.57 -13.80
C VAL A 281 -11.14 13.95 -14.80
N ILE A 282 -9.90 13.72 -14.43
CA ILE A 282 -8.72 13.69 -15.32
C ILE A 282 -8.33 12.23 -15.49
N LEU A 283 -8.35 11.75 -16.73
CA LEU A 283 -8.02 10.36 -17.01
C LEU A 283 -6.51 10.19 -17.15
N PHE A 284 -5.93 9.24 -16.41
CA PHE A 284 -4.55 8.81 -16.63
C PHE A 284 -4.55 7.51 -17.45
N ILE A 285 -3.85 7.52 -18.57
CA ILE A 285 -3.74 6.36 -19.46
C ILE A 285 -2.27 6.03 -19.64
N ASP A 286 -1.86 4.95 -18.99
CA ASP A 286 -0.53 4.38 -19.23
C ASP A 286 -0.52 3.63 -20.56
N GLU A 287 0.64 3.57 -21.19
CA GLU A 287 0.78 2.99 -22.55
C GLU A 287 -0.27 3.53 -23.53
N LEU A 288 -0.45 4.86 -23.60
CA LEU A 288 -1.47 5.53 -24.42
C LEU A 288 -1.48 5.03 -25.89
N HIS A 289 -0.33 4.62 -26.41
CA HIS A 289 -0.18 4.08 -27.75
C HIS A 289 -0.99 2.80 -27.99
N THR A 290 -1.30 2.03 -26.95
CA THR A 290 -2.11 0.81 -27.07
C THR A 290 -3.56 1.12 -27.45
N LEU A 291 -4.09 2.26 -27.00
CA LEU A 291 -5.42 2.74 -27.40
C LEU A 291 -5.44 3.40 -28.77
N ILE A 292 -4.33 4.03 -29.18
CA ILE A 292 -4.27 4.87 -30.38
C ILE A 292 -3.71 4.09 -31.58
N GLY A 293 -2.78 3.15 -31.33
CA GLY A 293 -2.00 2.47 -32.37
C GLY A 293 -2.50 1.09 -32.78
N ALA A 294 -3.50 0.58 -32.11
CA ALA A 294 -3.98 -0.78 -32.31
C ALA A 294 -4.66 -1.06 -33.67
N GLY A 295 -4.90 -0.04 -34.48
CA GLY A 295 -5.62 -0.15 -35.78
C GLY A 295 -4.84 -0.77 -36.94
N SER A 296 -3.54 -1.08 -36.81
CA SER A 296 -2.70 -1.55 -37.91
C SER A 296 -2.51 -3.08 -37.98
N ALA A 297 -2.92 -3.83 -36.95
CA ALA A 297 -2.90 -5.29 -36.95
C ALA A 297 -4.33 -5.85 -37.11
N GLU A 298 -4.51 -6.87 -37.95
CA GLU A 298 -5.80 -7.56 -38.12
C GLU A 298 -6.28 -8.04 -36.74
N GLY A 299 -7.35 -7.41 -36.22
CA GLY A 299 -7.95 -7.73 -34.91
C GLY A 299 -7.70 -6.72 -33.78
N ALA A 300 -6.90 -5.67 -34.00
CA ALA A 300 -6.66 -4.64 -32.99
C ALA A 300 -7.79 -3.60 -32.93
N VAL A 301 -8.10 -3.16 -31.69
CA VAL A 301 -9.22 -2.26 -31.40
C VAL A 301 -8.85 -0.81 -31.71
N ASP A 302 -9.60 -0.13 -32.57
CA ASP A 302 -9.38 1.28 -32.84
C ASP A 302 -10.18 2.16 -31.87
N ALA A 303 -9.76 2.16 -30.60
CA ALA A 303 -10.31 3.05 -29.59
C ALA A 303 -9.96 4.53 -29.84
N ALA A 304 -9.02 4.78 -30.75
CA ALA A 304 -8.67 6.13 -31.19
C ALA A 304 -9.88 6.88 -31.78
N ASN A 305 -10.75 6.20 -32.50
CA ASN A 305 -11.95 6.81 -33.08
C ASN A 305 -12.98 7.24 -32.02
N ILE A 306 -12.92 6.67 -30.83
CA ILE A 306 -13.77 7.06 -29.70
C ILE A 306 -13.12 8.21 -28.92
N LEU A 307 -11.81 8.16 -28.72
CA LEU A 307 -11.07 9.15 -27.93
C LEU A 307 -10.90 10.49 -28.66
N LYS A 308 -10.57 10.46 -29.96
CA LYS A 308 -10.33 11.66 -30.77
C LYS A 308 -11.45 12.68 -30.77
N PRO A 309 -12.75 12.30 -30.96
CA PRO A 309 -13.85 13.27 -30.89
C PRO A 309 -14.00 13.93 -29.53
N ALA A 310 -13.87 13.18 -28.42
CA ALA A 310 -13.99 13.71 -27.08
C ALA A 310 -12.84 14.69 -26.74
N LEU A 311 -11.61 14.37 -27.13
CA LEU A 311 -10.47 15.29 -27.03
C LEU A 311 -10.63 16.52 -27.93
N ALA A 312 -11.16 16.34 -29.16
CA ALA A 312 -11.36 17.44 -30.09
C ALA A 312 -12.38 18.46 -29.58
N ARG A 313 -13.45 18.01 -28.93
CA ARG A 313 -14.46 18.88 -28.32
C ARG A 313 -14.00 19.52 -27.01
N GLY A 314 -12.89 19.05 -26.42
CA GLY A 314 -12.42 19.54 -25.11
C GLY A 314 -13.29 19.10 -23.92
N GLU A 315 -14.05 18.03 -24.11
CA GLU A 315 -15.01 17.51 -23.10
C GLU A 315 -14.31 16.74 -21.99
N MET A 316 -13.03 16.41 -22.17
CA MET A 316 -12.24 15.63 -21.21
C MET A 316 -10.78 16.08 -21.19
N GLN A 317 -10.11 15.82 -20.08
CA GLN A 317 -8.67 15.97 -19.93
C GLN A 317 -8.01 14.60 -19.70
N VAL A 318 -6.88 14.39 -20.36
CA VAL A 318 -6.11 13.14 -20.32
C VAL A 318 -4.66 13.44 -20.02
N ILE A 319 -4.08 12.66 -19.13
CA ILE A 319 -2.64 12.52 -18.95
C ILE A 319 -2.24 11.20 -19.59
N GLY A 320 -1.51 11.24 -20.69
CA GLY A 320 -0.99 10.05 -21.34
C GLY A 320 0.42 9.73 -20.87
N ALA A 321 0.80 8.47 -20.89
CA ALA A 321 2.18 8.03 -20.73
C ALA A 321 2.56 7.07 -21.86
N THR A 322 3.75 7.26 -22.45
CA THR A 322 4.24 6.43 -23.57
C THR A 322 5.76 6.56 -23.73
N THR A 323 6.34 5.82 -24.67
CA THR A 323 7.74 6.00 -25.07
C THR A 323 7.88 7.07 -26.14
N LEU A 324 9.10 7.55 -26.40
CA LEU A 324 9.36 8.55 -27.44
C LEU A 324 9.07 7.98 -28.85
N GLU A 325 9.42 6.73 -29.08
CA GLU A 325 9.20 6.04 -30.36
C GLU A 325 7.70 5.94 -30.66
N GLU A 326 6.92 5.46 -29.70
CA GLU A 326 5.46 5.29 -29.86
C GLU A 326 4.73 6.64 -29.97
N TYR A 327 5.20 7.68 -29.23
CA TYR A 327 4.68 9.03 -29.36
C TYR A 327 4.83 9.55 -30.78
N ARG A 328 6.03 9.44 -31.37
CA ARG A 328 6.30 9.87 -32.77
C ARG A 328 5.49 9.08 -33.79
N LYS A 329 5.32 7.79 -33.57
CA LYS A 329 4.62 6.90 -34.46
C LYS A 329 3.12 7.11 -34.51
N HIS A 330 2.50 7.32 -33.35
CA HIS A 330 1.04 7.28 -33.17
C HIS A 330 0.39 8.63 -32.84
N ILE A 331 1.09 9.54 -32.18
CA ILE A 331 0.51 10.82 -31.74
C ILE A 331 0.98 11.98 -32.61
N GLU A 332 2.28 12.11 -32.85
CA GLU A 332 2.87 13.23 -33.60
C GLU A 332 2.44 13.22 -35.08
N LYS A 333 2.23 12.03 -35.69
CA LYS A 333 1.76 11.90 -37.05
C LYS A 333 0.27 12.14 -37.24
N ASP A 334 -0.51 12.14 -36.15
CA ASP A 334 -1.95 12.39 -36.19
C ASP A 334 -2.25 13.85 -35.85
N ALA A 335 -2.60 14.64 -36.84
CA ALA A 335 -2.84 16.08 -36.67
C ALA A 335 -3.93 16.43 -35.65
N ALA A 336 -4.89 15.53 -35.39
CA ALA A 336 -5.92 15.75 -34.40
C ALA A 336 -5.40 15.58 -32.97
N LEU A 337 -4.54 14.59 -32.75
CA LEU A 337 -3.91 14.30 -31.46
C LEU A 337 -2.75 15.26 -31.16
N GLU A 338 -1.90 15.55 -32.16
CA GLU A 338 -0.76 16.47 -32.04
C GLU A 338 -1.19 17.86 -31.54
N ARG A 339 -2.34 18.33 -31.99
CA ARG A 339 -2.92 19.62 -31.54
C ARG A 339 -3.52 19.59 -30.13
N ARG A 340 -3.65 18.42 -29.52
CA ARG A 340 -4.30 18.25 -28.22
C ARG A 340 -3.33 17.83 -27.11
N PHE A 341 -2.31 17.05 -27.46
CA PHE A 341 -1.29 16.61 -26.53
C PHE A 341 -0.07 17.54 -26.50
N GLN A 342 0.47 17.72 -25.29
CA GLN A 342 1.72 18.43 -25.08
C GLN A 342 2.73 17.44 -24.46
N PRO A 343 3.86 17.18 -25.15
CA PRO A 343 4.87 16.27 -24.61
C PRO A 343 5.56 16.84 -23.36
N VAL A 344 5.81 15.96 -22.40
CA VAL A 344 6.61 16.19 -21.20
C VAL A 344 7.64 15.07 -21.12
N THR A 345 8.90 15.42 -21.35
CA THR A 345 9.98 14.43 -21.30
C THR A 345 10.27 14.04 -19.86
N VAL A 346 10.25 12.74 -19.60
CA VAL A 346 10.59 12.13 -18.30
C VAL A 346 11.88 11.34 -18.48
N GLY A 347 12.98 11.93 -18.04
CA GLY A 347 14.30 11.30 -18.11
C GLY A 347 14.54 10.30 -17.00
N GLU A 348 15.57 9.48 -17.16
CA GLU A 348 16.11 8.65 -16.10
C GLU A 348 16.62 9.54 -14.96
N PRO A 349 16.30 9.26 -13.69
CA PRO A 349 16.84 10.02 -12.57
C PRO A 349 18.36 9.80 -12.44
N SER A 350 19.05 10.79 -11.87
CA SER A 350 20.44 10.63 -11.49
C SER A 350 20.61 9.55 -10.40
N GLU A 351 21.83 9.06 -10.19
CA GLU A 351 22.11 8.08 -9.14
C GLU A 351 21.69 8.61 -7.76
N ASP A 352 21.97 9.89 -7.46
CA ASP A 352 21.60 10.49 -6.18
C ASP A 352 20.09 10.61 -6.01
N GLU A 353 19.37 10.99 -7.06
CA GLU A 353 17.90 11.02 -7.06
C GLU A 353 17.32 9.61 -6.90
N ALA A 354 17.90 8.62 -7.58
CA ALA A 354 17.49 7.22 -7.44
C ALA A 354 17.69 6.71 -6.00
N VAL A 355 18.83 7.01 -5.37
CA VAL A 355 19.07 6.69 -3.96
C VAL A 355 18.00 7.34 -3.08
N ALA A 356 17.69 8.62 -3.30
CA ALA A 356 16.65 9.31 -2.53
C ALA A 356 15.26 8.68 -2.73
N ILE A 357 14.91 8.27 -3.94
CA ILE A 357 13.67 7.56 -4.25
C ILE A 357 13.61 6.23 -3.47
N LEU A 358 14.67 5.42 -3.56
CA LEU A 358 14.71 4.12 -2.87
C LEU A 358 14.66 4.27 -1.35
N MET A 359 15.31 5.29 -0.80
CA MET A 359 15.21 5.62 0.65
C MET A 359 13.77 5.95 1.04
N GLY A 360 13.04 6.67 0.18
CA GLY A 360 11.65 7.05 0.45
C GLY A 360 10.65 5.89 0.41
N ILE A 361 10.91 4.86 -0.42
CA ILE A 361 10.04 3.68 -0.53
C ILE A 361 10.52 2.50 0.33
N ARG A 362 11.72 2.58 0.92
CA ARG A 362 12.35 1.51 1.71
C ARG A 362 11.43 0.91 2.76
N ASP A 363 10.78 1.74 3.56
CA ASP A 363 9.95 1.28 4.67
C ASP A 363 8.81 0.37 4.21
N LYS A 364 8.29 0.57 3.00
CA LYS A 364 7.25 -0.27 2.41
C LYS A 364 7.78 -1.66 2.03
N TYR A 365 8.99 -1.72 1.44
CA TYR A 365 9.64 -2.98 1.10
C TYR A 365 10.08 -3.74 2.35
N GLU A 366 10.64 -3.04 3.35
CA GLU A 366 10.95 -3.62 4.66
C GLU A 366 9.73 -4.23 5.33
N ALA A 367 8.60 -3.52 5.28
CA ALA A 367 7.35 -4.00 5.86
C ALA A 367 6.78 -5.20 5.08
N HIS A 368 6.86 -5.20 3.75
CA HIS A 368 6.36 -6.29 2.90
C HIS A 368 7.16 -7.57 3.12
N HIS A 369 8.50 -7.48 3.07
CA HIS A 369 9.39 -8.63 3.20
C HIS A 369 9.72 -8.97 4.65
N LYS A 370 9.39 -8.11 5.62
CA LYS A 370 9.74 -8.25 7.05
C LYS A 370 11.25 -8.39 7.26
N VAL A 371 12.04 -7.65 6.50
CA VAL A 371 13.49 -7.56 6.57
C VAL A 371 13.90 -6.11 6.73
N ARG A 372 15.13 -5.86 7.18
CA ARG A 372 15.72 -4.53 7.22
C ARG A 372 16.59 -4.33 5.98
N ILE A 373 16.51 -3.15 5.35
CA ILE A 373 17.32 -2.78 4.19
C ILE A 373 18.31 -1.71 4.61
N THR A 374 19.61 -2.00 4.50
CA THR A 374 20.65 -1.05 4.88
C THR A 374 20.81 0.07 3.86
N ASP A 375 21.30 1.23 4.29
CA ASP A 375 21.65 2.34 3.39
C ASP A 375 22.69 1.94 2.35
N ASP A 376 23.65 1.09 2.75
CA ASP A 376 24.68 0.58 1.85
C ASP A 376 24.10 -0.37 0.79
N ALA A 377 23.08 -1.17 1.13
CA ALA A 377 22.36 -1.98 0.15
C ALA A 377 21.66 -1.11 -0.90
N ILE A 378 21.02 -0.01 -0.50
CA ILE A 378 20.37 0.93 -1.42
C ILE A 378 21.39 1.57 -2.38
N LYS A 379 22.48 2.09 -1.83
CA LYS A 379 23.57 2.67 -2.64
C LYS A 379 24.20 1.64 -3.59
N ALA A 380 24.41 0.41 -3.11
CA ALA A 380 24.91 -0.69 -3.90
C ALA A 380 23.93 -1.06 -5.04
N ALA A 381 22.62 -1.13 -4.76
CA ALA A 381 21.61 -1.43 -5.76
C ALA A 381 21.61 -0.41 -6.90
N VAL A 382 21.65 0.89 -6.58
CA VAL A 382 21.73 1.94 -7.60
C VAL A 382 23.04 1.85 -8.39
N LYS A 383 24.18 1.84 -7.71
CA LYS A 383 25.49 1.84 -8.37
C LYS A 383 25.73 0.60 -9.23
N MET A 384 25.38 -0.59 -8.72
CA MET A 384 25.56 -1.83 -9.46
C MET A 384 24.56 -1.96 -10.62
N SER A 385 23.32 -1.52 -10.44
CA SER A 385 22.35 -1.51 -11.54
C SER A 385 22.79 -0.62 -12.70
N VAL A 386 23.34 0.55 -12.43
CA VAL A 386 23.89 1.45 -13.46
C VAL A 386 25.06 0.81 -14.18
N ARG A 387 25.95 0.13 -13.44
CA ARG A 387 27.18 -0.44 -13.98
C ARG A 387 26.97 -1.74 -14.77
N TYR A 388 26.07 -2.60 -14.35
CA TYR A 388 25.96 -3.97 -14.85
C TYR A 388 24.64 -4.28 -15.56
N ILE A 389 23.59 -3.45 -15.39
CA ILE A 389 22.28 -3.64 -16.03
C ILE A 389 22.03 -2.48 -17.00
N GLY A 390 22.33 -2.72 -18.28
CA GLY A 390 22.26 -1.69 -19.33
C GLY A 390 20.97 -1.67 -20.13
N ASP A 391 20.12 -2.69 -20.00
CA ASP A 391 18.87 -2.90 -20.74
C ASP A 391 17.62 -2.35 -20.03
N ARG A 392 17.79 -1.81 -18.83
CA ARG A 392 16.73 -1.22 -17.99
C ARG A 392 17.16 0.14 -17.45
N TYR A 393 16.18 0.90 -16.94
CA TYR A 393 16.37 2.27 -16.46
C TYR A 393 16.12 2.42 -14.97
N LEU A 394 16.78 3.41 -14.35
CA LEU A 394 16.49 3.84 -12.99
C LEU A 394 15.13 4.56 -12.92
N PRO A 395 14.40 4.46 -11.79
CA PRO A 395 14.77 3.74 -10.56
C PRO A 395 14.41 2.24 -10.59
N ASP A 396 13.65 1.78 -11.58
CA ASP A 396 13.02 0.46 -11.63
C ASP A 396 14.03 -0.69 -11.47
N LYS A 397 15.13 -0.68 -12.23
CA LYS A 397 16.18 -1.71 -12.12
C LYS A 397 16.81 -1.82 -10.74
N ALA A 398 16.90 -0.72 -10.00
CA ALA A 398 17.45 -0.74 -8.64
C ALA A 398 16.39 -1.18 -7.61
N ILE A 399 15.13 -0.85 -7.84
CA ILE A 399 13.99 -1.33 -7.05
C ILE A 399 13.89 -2.86 -7.16
N ASP A 400 13.94 -3.40 -8.37
CA ASP A 400 13.90 -4.84 -8.63
C ASP A 400 15.02 -5.59 -7.89
N LEU A 401 16.25 -5.04 -7.87
CA LEU A 401 17.36 -5.63 -7.11
C LEU A 401 17.08 -5.69 -5.61
N ILE A 402 16.51 -4.63 -5.05
CA ILE A 402 16.16 -4.58 -3.62
C ILE A 402 15.03 -5.56 -3.31
N ASP A 403 14.01 -5.62 -4.16
CA ASP A 403 12.86 -6.50 -3.99
C ASP A 403 13.27 -7.97 -4.00
N GLU A 404 14.10 -8.36 -4.98
CA GLU A 404 14.61 -9.73 -5.07
C GLU A 404 15.56 -10.07 -3.93
N ALA A 405 16.47 -9.17 -3.55
CA ALA A 405 17.38 -9.38 -2.43
C ALA A 405 16.62 -9.53 -1.10
N ALA A 406 15.61 -8.69 -0.88
CA ALA A 406 14.75 -8.76 0.30
C ALA A 406 13.95 -10.07 0.35
N SER A 407 13.41 -10.50 -0.79
CA SER A 407 12.73 -11.80 -0.92
C SER A 407 13.66 -12.97 -0.61
N ARG A 408 14.90 -12.95 -1.12
CA ARG A 408 15.89 -14.01 -0.91
C ARG A 408 16.33 -14.08 0.55
N VAL A 409 16.61 -12.94 1.19
CA VAL A 409 16.97 -12.87 2.61
C VAL A 409 15.83 -13.42 3.47
N ARG A 410 14.59 -13.07 3.16
CA ARG A 410 13.41 -13.62 3.85
C ARG A 410 13.30 -15.13 3.71
N LEU A 411 13.45 -15.67 2.48
CA LEU A 411 13.42 -17.13 2.24
C LEU A 411 14.53 -17.84 3.01
N GLY A 412 15.75 -17.29 3.04
CA GLY A 412 16.88 -17.85 3.81
C GLY A 412 16.59 -17.92 5.31
N ALA A 413 15.89 -16.92 5.86
CA ALA A 413 15.48 -16.91 7.27
C ALA A 413 14.40 -17.97 7.62
N PHE A 414 13.64 -18.44 6.62
CA PHE A 414 12.60 -19.46 6.78
C PHE A 414 13.04 -20.87 6.38
N THR A 415 14.28 -21.05 5.91
CA THR A 415 14.80 -22.39 5.60
C THR A 415 15.08 -23.12 6.91
N ALA A 416 14.39 -24.25 7.12
CA ALA A 416 14.56 -25.07 8.32
C ALA A 416 16.01 -25.58 8.42
N PRO A 417 16.63 -25.58 9.62
CA PRO A 417 17.94 -26.14 9.84
C PRO A 417 18.00 -27.61 9.39
N PRO A 418 19.17 -28.09 8.90
CA PRO A 418 19.34 -29.49 8.50
C PRO A 418 18.92 -30.48 9.58
N ASP A 419 19.19 -30.17 10.83
CA ASP A 419 18.87 -31.00 11.99
C ASP A 419 17.36 -31.32 12.12
N LEU A 420 16.49 -30.36 11.76
CA LEU A 420 15.03 -30.59 11.79
C LEU A 420 14.60 -31.56 10.68
N LYS A 421 15.24 -31.49 9.53
CA LYS A 421 15.00 -32.40 8.41
C LYS A 421 15.48 -33.81 8.73
N ASP A 422 16.64 -33.93 9.35
CA ASP A 422 17.17 -35.22 9.79
C ASP A 422 16.25 -35.89 10.83
N MET A 423 15.68 -35.11 11.76
CA MET A 423 14.69 -35.61 12.71
C MET A 423 13.39 -36.05 12.02
N GLU A 424 12.91 -35.33 11.01
CA GLU A 424 11.75 -35.74 10.21
C GLU A 424 11.98 -37.04 9.44
N ASP A 425 13.14 -37.17 8.82
CA ASP A 425 13.53 -38.37 8.06
C ASP A 425 13.69 -39.58 9.01
N ARG A 426 14.26 -39.38 10.21
CA ARG A 426 14.34 -40.40 11.24
C ARG A 426 12.97 -40.85 11.75
N LEU A 427 12.04 -39.89 11.92
CA LEU A 427 10.67 -40.15 12.35
C LEU A 427 9.92 -41.00 11.32
N ARG A 428 10.16 -40.73 10.02
CA ARG A 428 9.63 -41.51 8.90
C ARG A 428 10.19 -42.93 8.91
N ALA A 429 11.50 -43.11 9.08
CA ALA A 429 12.14 -44.40 9.16
C ALA A 429 11.61 -45.24 10.34
N LEU A 430 11.44 -44.63 11.52
CA LEU A 430 10.83 -45.31 12.69
C LEU A 430 9.37 -45.70 12.44
N ALA A 431 8.62 -44.95 11.64
CA ALA A 431 7.26 -45.30 11.29
C ALA A 431 7.22 -46.58 10.39
N GLU A 432 8.11 -46.63 9.39
CA GLU A 432 8.24 -47.79 8.50
C GLU A 432 8.71 -49.06 9.27
N GLU A 433 9.67 -48.88 10.18
CA GLU A 433 10.18 -49.96 11.03
C GLU A 433 9.11 -50.50 11.99
N LYS A 434 8.32 -49.60 12.58
CA LYS A 434 7.18 -49.99 13.42
C LYS A 434 6.13 -50.82 12.66
N ASP A 435 5.77 -50.36 11.44
CA ASP A 435 4.80 -51.08 10.62
C ASP A 435 5.32 -52.47 10.19
N SER A 436 6.63 -52.59 9.93
CA SER A 436 7.27 -53.88 9.65
C SER A 436 7.27 -54.78 10.88
N ALA A 437 7.56 -54.28 12.08
CA ALA A 437 7.54 -55.03 13.33
C ALA A 437 6.09 -55.52 13.67
N VAL A 438 5.09 -54.69 13.42
CA VAL A 438 3.67 -55.08 13.58
C VAL A 438 3.29 -56.21 12.62
N ASN A 439 3.69 -56.12 11.36
CA ASN A 439 3.43 -57.14 10.35
C ASN A 439 4.13 -58.49 10.66
N SER A 440 5.31 -58.40 11.30
CA SER A 440 6.08 -59.58 11.75
C SER A 440 5.60 -60.11 13.09
N GLN A 441 4.57 -59.56 13.71
CA GLN A 441 4.02 -59.89 15.04
C GLN A 441 5.00 -59.70 16.20
N GLU A 442 6.05 -58.86 16.03
CA GLU A 442 7.01 -58.50 17.06
C GLU A 442 6.50 -57.34 17.94
N PHE A 443 5.44 -57.59 18.71
CA PHE A 443 4.71 -56.52 19.43
C PHE A 443 5.55 -55.81 20.53
N GLU A 444 6.48 -56.48 21.17
CA GLU A 444 7.39 -55.84 22.12
C GLU A 444 8.31 -54.80 21.44
N HIS A 445 8.89 -55.21 20.29
CA HIS A 445 9.73 -54.30 19.48
C HIS A 445 8.90 -53.14 18.91
N ALA A 446 7.71 -53.37 18.40
CA ALA A 446 6.81 -52.34 17.94
C ALA A 446 6.43 -51.33 19.06
N ALA A 447 6.29 -51.81 20.29
CA ALA A 447 6.02 -50.93 21.43
C ALA A 447 7.24 -50.03 21.79
N GLN A 448 8.47 -50.55 21.72
CA GLN A 448 9.68 -49.78 21.92
C GLN A 448 9.84 -48.69 20.85
N ILE A 449 9.68 -49.05 19.57
CA ILE A 449 9.72 -48.10 18.46
C ILE A 449 8.66 -47.01 18.60
N ARG A 450 7.46 -47.34 19.03
CA ARG A 450 6.39 -46.36 19.28
C ARG A 450 6.79 -45.35 20.36
N ASP A 451 7.43 -45.80 21.44
CA ASP A 451 7.84 -44.93 22.53
C ASP A 451 9.04 -44.03 22.11
N GLU A 452 9.95 -44.55 21.27
CA GLU A 452 11.00 -43.78 20.63
C GLU A 452 10.45 -42.76 19.64
N GLN A 453 9.52 -43.14 18.79
CA GLN A 453 8.81 -42.27 17.86
C GLN A 453 8.11 -41.12 18.58
N LYS A 454 7.44 -41.41 19.72
CA LYS A 454 6.78 -40.39 20.53
C LYS A 454 7.78 -39.36 21.10
N LYS A 455 8.91 -39.85 21.66
CA LYS A 455 9.95 -38.98 22.19
C LYS A 455 10.54 -38.08 21.12
N LEU A 456 10.88 -38.65 19.96
CA LEU A 456 11.45 -37.89 18.83
C LEU A 456 10.43 -36.89 18.24
N SER A 457 9.14 -37.25 18.22
CA SER A 457 8.06 -36.34 17.81
C SER A 457 7.92 -35.14 18.75
N ASP A 458 7.98 -35.39 20.07
CA ASP A 458 7.94 -34.31 21.07
C ASP A 458 9.18 -33.41 21.04
N GLU A 459 10.34 -33.96 20.70
CA GLU A 459 11.59 -33.22 20.50
C GLU A 459 11.51 -32.37 19.22
N LEU A 460 11.02 -32.94 18.12
CA LEU A 460 10.83 -32.25 16.85
C LEU A 460 9.86 -31.06 16.99
N GLU A 461 8.72 -31.25 17.67
CA GLU A 461 7.76 -30.16 17.91
C GLU A 461 8.37 -29.04 18.78
N ARG A 462 9.15 -29.38 19.82
CA ARG A 462 9.87 -28.38 20.61
C ARG A 462 10.93 -27.65 19.79
N ALA A 463 11.71 -28.37 18.98
CA ALA A 463 12.72 -27.78 18.11
C ALA A 463 12.09 -26.90 17.02
N LYS A 464 10.98 -27.31 16.42
CA LYS A 464 10.19 -26.50 15.48
C LYS A 464 9.64 -25.22 16.13
N HIS A 465 9.13 -25.33 17.35
CA HIS A 465 8.61 -24.17 18.09
C HIS A 465 9.74 -23.19 18.41
N SER A 466 10.85 -23.66 18.96
CA SER A 466 12.02 -22.83 19.25
C SER A 466 12.57 -22.16 17.97
N TRP A 467 12.70 -22.92 16.88
CA TRP A 467 13.15 -22.37 15.61
C TRP A 467 12.19 -21.30 15.05
N ARG A 468 10.86 -21.51 15.13
CA ARG A 468 9.87 -20.51 14.70
C ARG A 468 9.94 -19.24 15.55
N GLU A 469 10.14 -19.37 16.88
CA GLU A 469 10.31 -18.21 17.75
C GLU A 469 11.61 -17.45 17.46
N GLU A 470 12.72 -18.16 17.20
CA GLU A 470 14.00 -17.54 16.84
C GLU A 470 13.94 -16.90 15.43
N SER A 471 13.34 -17.58 14.45
CA SER A 471 13.16 -17.04 13.11
C SER A 471 12.27 -15.81 13.09
N ASN A 472 11.24 -15.77 13.93
CA ASN A 472 10.40 -14.57 14.07
C ASN A 472 11.10 -13.41 14.79
N LYS A 473 12.12 -13.70 15.60
CA LYS A 473 12.94 -12.68 16.29
C LYS A 473 14.11 -12.18 15.44
N LYS A 474 14.63 -13.00 14.53
CA LYS A 474 15.70 -12.60 13.61
C LYS A 474 15.09 -11.84 12.43
N ILE A 475 15.13 -10.53 12.50
CA ILE A 475 14.84 -9.67 11.33
C ILE A 475 16.04 -9.83 10.40
N GLY A 476 15.84 -10.45 9.23
CA GLY A 476 16.87 -10.54 8.20
C GLY A 476 17.31 -9.14 7.76
N GLU A 477 18.58 -8.97 7.45
CA GLU A 477 19.14 -7.69 7.00
C GLU A 477 19.64 -7.84 5.56
N VAL A 478 19.16 -6.95 4.67
CA VAL A 478 19.64 -6.87 3.28
C VAL A 478 20.86 -5.96 3.26
N THR A 479 21.99 -6.52 2.83
CA THR A 479 23.29 -5.85 2.76
C THR A 479 23.73 -5.62 1.31
N ALA A 480 24.81 -4.86 1.12
CA ALA A 480 25.44 -4.66 -0.19
C ALA A 480 25.87 -5.99 -0.84
N ASP A 481 26.30 -6.97 -0.03
CA ASP A 481 26.71 -8.29 -0.52
C ASP A 481 25.54 -9.07 -1.10
N ASN A 482 24.36 -8.99 -0.48
CA ASN A 482 23.15 -9.61 -1.02
C ASN A 482 22.76 -9.01 -2.38
N ILE A 483 22.88 -7.68 -2.54
CA ILE A 483 22.69 -7.02 -3.83
C ILE A 483 23.71 -7.52 -4.87
N ALA A 484 24.98 -7.62 -4.49
CA ALA A 484 26.03 -8.13 -5.39
C ALA A 484 25.74 -9.56 -5.85
N GLU A 485 25.26 -10.43 -4.97
CA GLU A 485 24.85 -11.79 -5.31
C GLU A 485 23.71 -11.83 -6.35
N ILE A 486 22.70 -10.95 -6.22
CA ILE A 486 21.61 -10.87 -7.20
C ILE A 486 22.13 -10.37 -8.55
N VAL A 487 22.95 -9.32 -8.55
CA VAL A 487 23.55 -8.80 -9.79
C VAL A 487 24.38 -9.87 -10.49
N CYS A 488 25.14 -10.67 -9.73
CA CYS A 488 25.89 -11.81 -10.29
C CYS A 488 24.96 -12.86 -10.90
N ALA A 489 23.87 -13.18 -10.22
CA ALA A 489 22.88 -14.15 -10.72
C ALA A 489 22.23 -13.68 -12.03
N TRP A 490 21.95 -12.37 -12.16
CA TRP A 490 21.32 -11.83 -13.36
C TRP A 490 22.29 -11.66 -14.53
N THR A 491 23.52 -11.24 -14.26
CA THR A 491 24.48 -10.83 -15.29
C THR A 491 25.53 -11.85 -15.61
N GLY A 492 25.72 -12.84 -14.73
CA GLY A 492 26.81 -13.84 -14.83
C GLY A 492 28.20 -13.30 -14.50
N TYR A 493 28.32 -12.02 -14.08
CA TYR A 493 29.59 -11.46 -13.63
C TYR A 493 29.93 -11.95 -12.21
N PRO A 494 31.17 -12.34 -11.91
CA PRO A 494 31.55 -12.81 -10.58
C PRO A 494 31.50 -11.68 -9.53
N SER A 495 31.00 -12.00 -8.33
CA SER A 495 30.79 -11.05 -7.23
C SER A 495 32.07 -10.50 -6.55
N ARG A 496 33.25 -10.75 -7.11
CA ARG A 496 34.53 -10.32 -6.53
C ARG A 496 35.02 -9.01 -7.14
N SER A 497 34.98 -7.98 -6.38
CA SER A 497 36.07 -7.03 -6.08
C SER A 497 35.61 -6.00 -5.07
#